data_54fcfceedd06cdb1ce9820c3dcf334d1
#
_entry.id   54fcfceedd06cdb1ce9820c3dcf334d1
#
_cell.length_a   1.000
_cell.length_b   1.000
_cell.length_c   1.000
_cell.angle_alpha   90.00
_cell.angle_beta   90.00
_cell.angle_gamma   90.00
#
_symmetry.space_group_name_H-M   'P 1'
#
loop_
_entity.id
_entity.type
_entity.pdbx_description
1 polymer ?
#
loop_
_entity_poly.entity_id
_entity_poly.type
_entity_poly.pdbx_seq_one_letter_code
_entity_poly.pdbx_strand_id
1 'polypeptide(L)'
;PIEDIDSITPIIVDPKVPGTKLPPGSGGKSGTGFYINENGYLLTNHHVIGSCSSIWIDDGSSKIQASIIEVNENLDIAVLRVNKKTSTYAIFGQVRAGEDVIALGFPLGEMLGDVIKNTKGVVSALVGYQGDKDYLQFTAPIQPGNSGGPLLNEGGFVVGINTANLVGEELQNINFAIKGTSALRFLGQYGIEFDHKDYVDAIDSADIVEQSKEFTVRVLCYN
;
A
#
# COMPACT_ATOMS: atom_id res chain seq x y z
N PRO A 1 -35.41 3.55 -20.70
CA PRO A 1 -34.64 2.47 -21.29
C PRO A 1 -33.29 2.49 -20.58
N ILE A 2 -33.01 1.38 -19.93
CA ILE A 2 -31.70 1.13 -19.31
C ILE A 2 -30.81 0.79 -20.48
N GLU A 3 -29.87 1.67 -20.82
CA GLU A 3 -28.84 1.37 -21.82
C GLU A 3 -27.94 0.26 -21.32
N ASP A 4 -27.53 -0.62 -22.22
CA ASP A 4 -26.83 -1.87 -22.02
C ASP A 4 -25.58 -1.68 -21.14
N ILE A 5 -25.59 -2.25 -19.93
CA ILE A 5 -24.48 -2.23 -18.98
C ILE A 5 -23.30 -3.13 -19.48
N ASP A 6 -23.53 -3.93 -20.52
CA ASP A 6 -22.53 -4.85 -21.07
C ASP A 6 -21.41 -4.17 -21.90
N SER A 7 -21.49 -2.84 -22.12
CA SER A 7 -20.48 -2.11 -22.89
C SER A 7 -19.44 -1.35 -22.05
N ILE A 8 -19.55 -1.36 -20.73
CA ILE A 8 -18.55 -0.74 -19.86
C ILE A 8 -17.39 -1.71 -19.68
N THR A 9 -16.39 -1.60 -20.54
CA THR A 9 -15.09 -2.23 -20.25
C THR A 9 -14.48 -1.44 -19.08
N PRO A 10 -14.37 -2.02 -17.88
CA PRO A 10 -13.72 -1.33 -16.78
C PRO A 10 -12.29 -1.06 -17.20
N ILE A 11 -11.90 0.20 -17.27
CA ILE A 11 -10.49 0.56 -17.37
C ILE A 11 -9.90 0.24 -16.00
N ILE A 12 -9.41 -1.00 -15.86
CA ILE A 12 -8.41 -1.26 -14.82
C ILE A 12 -7.29 -0.31 -15.19
N VAL A 13 -7.03 0.68 -14.33
CA VAL A 13 -5.82 1.47 -14.51
C VAL A 13 -4.70 0.47 -14.37
N ASP A 14 -4.18 0.10 -15.55
CA ASP A 14 -2.96 -0.67 -15.68
C ASP A 14 -1.98 -0.08 -14.66
N PRO A 15 -1.33 -0.88 -13.80
CA PRO A 15 -0.24 -0.43 -12.93
C PRO A 15 0.87 0.32 -13.68
N LYS A 16 0.76 0.44 -14.99
CA LYS A 16 1.57 1.30 -15.87
C LYS A 16 1.17 2.77 -15.91
N VAL A 17 0.22 3.26 -15.09
CA VAL A 17 0.13 4.71 -14.86
C VAL A 17 1.49 5.11 -14.26
N PRO A 18 2.26 5.99 -14.93
CA PRO A 18 3.58 6.35 -14.45
C PRO A 18 3.46 6.85 -13.02
N GLY A 19 4.06 6.13 -12.07
CA GLY A 19 4.28 6.66 -10.73
C GLY A 19 4.89 8.06 -10.88
N THR A 20 4.65 8.94 -9.93
CA THR A 20 5.16 10.31 -9.92
C THR A 20 6.63 10.30 -10.37
N LYS A 21 6.93 10.97 -11.48
CA LYS A 21 8.31 11.09 -11.97
C LYS A 21 9.13 11.81 -10.91
N LEU A 22 10.27 11.24 -10.54
CA LEU A 22 11.27 11.94 -9.73
C LEU A 22 11.77 13.20 -10.44
N PRO A 23 12.42 14.16 -9.73
CA PRO A 23 12.88 15.43 -10.27
C PRO A 23 13.64 15.27 -11.58
N PRO A 24 13.60 16.26 -12.51
CA PRO A 24 14.30 16.20 -13.80
C PRO A 24 15.76 15.85 -13.61
N GLY A 25 16.21 14.69 -14.13
CA GLY A 25 17.57 14.16 -13.98
C GLY A 25 17.67 12.82 -13.26
N SER A 26 16.63 12.38 -12.55
CA SER A 26 16.52 11.05 -11.97
C SER A 26 15.34 10.33 -12.61
N GLY A 27 15.56 9.62 -13.71
CA GLY A 27 14.53 8.79 -14.35
C GLY A 27 14.08 7.69 -13.40
N GLY A 28 13.01 7.92 -12.59
CA GLY A 28 12.57 6.96 -11.59
C GLY A 28 11.07 7.07 -11.27
N LYS A 29 10.58 6.10 -10.50
CA LYS A 29 9.22 6.02 -9.97
C LYS A 29 9.28 6.15 -8.45
N SER A 30 8.17 6.50 -7.82
CA SER A 30 8.03 6.43 -6.37
C SER A 30 6.71 5.79 -5.98
N GLY A 31 6.69 5.17 -4.82
CA GLY A 31 5.52 4.62 -4.16
C GLY A 31 5.70 4.66 -2.66
N THR A 32 4.88 3.90 -1.97
CA THR A 32 4.90 3.78 -0.52
C THR A 32 5.31 2.37 -0.13
N GLY A 33 5.88 2.23 1.06
CA GLY A 33 6.13 0.97 1.73
C GLY A 33 6.01 1.15 3.24
N PHE A 34 6.09 0.06 3.98
CA PHE A 34 6.07 0.12 5.44
C PHE A 34 6.89 -1.01 6.06
N TYR A 35 7.54 -0.71 7.17
CA TYR A 35 8.29 -1.70 7.94
C TYR A 35 7.36 -2.71 8.59
N ILE A 36 7.73 -4.00 8.58
CA ILE A 36 6.94 -5.13 9.12
C ILE A 36 7.60 -5.84 10.29
N ASN A 37 8.85 -5.53 10.59
CA ASN A 37 9.56 -6.03 11.77
C ASN A 37 10.78 -5.16 12.10
N GLU A 38 11.40 -5.40 13.26
CA GLU A 38 12.57 -4.67 13.73
C GLU A 38 13.83 -4.86 12.89
N ASN A 39 13.88 -5.90 12.04
CA ASN A 39 15.07 -6.29 11.27
C ASN A 39 15.17 -5.59 9.91
N GLY A 40 14.34 -4.53 9.68
CA GLY A 40 14.37 -3.70 8.49
C GLY A 40 13.72 -4.32 7.27
N TYR A 41 12.81 -5.29 7.46
CA TYR A 41 11.97 -5.80 6.38
C TYR A 41 10.80 -4.86 6.12
N LEU A 42 10.47 -4.67 4.84
CA LEU A 42 9.39 -3.79 4.38
C LEU A 42 8.51 -4.50 3.37
N LEU A 43 7.25 -4.11 3.31
CA LEU A 43 6.34 -4.44 2.22
C LEU A 43 6.11 -3.23 1.33
N THR A 44 5.94 -3.50 0.03
CA THR A 44 5.46 -2.57 -1.00
C THR A 44 4.79 -3.37 -2.12
N ASN A 45 4.26 -2.70 -3.15
CA ASN A 45 3.80 -3.39 -4.35
C ASN A 45 4.96 -3.75 -5.28
N HIS A 46 4.83 -4.88 -5.99
CA HIS A 46 5.79 -5.29 -7.01
C HIS A 46 5.89 -4.26 -8.14
N HIS A 47 4.76 -3.72 -8.64
CA HIS A 47 4.77 -2.73 -9.73
C HIS A 47 5.52 -1.44 -9.39
N VAL A 48 5.67 -1.11 -8.10
CA VAL A 48 6.48 0.05 -7.66
C VAL A 48 7.95 -0.15 -7.97
N ILE A 49 8.44 -1.41 -7.86
CA ILE A 49 9.86 -1.74 -7.96
C ILE A 49 10.25 -2.54 -9.20
N GLY A 50 9.29 -3.05 -9.97
CA GLY A 50 9.49 -4.07 -11.00
C GLY A 50 10.42 -3.70 -12.18
N SER A 51 10.86 -2.45 -12.29
CA SER A 51 11.76 -2.00 -13.35
C SER A 51 12.95 -1.19 -12.83
N CYS A 52 13.27 -1.31 -11.53
CA CYS A 52 14.31 -0.51 -10.90
C CYS A 52 15.70 -1.13 -11.06
N SER A 53 16.70 -0.32 -11.42
CA SER A 53 18.13 -0.68 -11.29
C SER A 53 18.60 -0.57 -9.84
N SER A 54 17.99 0.32 -9.06
CA SER A 54 18.23 0.43 -7.62
C SER A 54 17.00 0.94 -6.88
N ILE A 55 16.82 0.47 -5.64
CA ILE A 55 15.70 0.81 -4.79
C ILE A 55 16.23 1.49 -3.53
N TRP A 56 15.61 2.60 -3.17
CA TRP A 56 15.95 3.37 -1.97
C TRP A 56 14.73 3.62 -1.12
N ILE A 57 14.89 3.55 0.17
CA ILE A 57 13.88 3.87 1.17
C ILE A 57 14.19 5.24 1.74
N ASP A 58 13.24 6.16 1.65
CA ASP A 58 13.30 7.49 2.23
C ASP A 58 12.35 7.54 3.42
N ASP A 59 12.90 7.62 4.62
CA ASP A 59 12.16 7.70 5.90
C ASP A 59 11.99 9.15 6.39
N GLY A 60 12.27 10.13 5.53
CA GLY A 60 12.22 11.56 5.84
C GLY A 60 13.48 12.09 6.53
N SER A 61 14.28 11.23 7.14
CA SER A 61 15.56 11.60 7.78
C SER A 61 16.77 11.15 6.97
N SER A 62 16.64 10.05 6.24
CA SER A 62 17.72 9.42 5.48
C SER A 62 17.19 8.64 4.27
N LYS A 63 18.08 8.43 3.28
CA LYS A 63 17.84 7.53 2.16
C LYS A 63 18.76 6.33 2.27
N ILE A 64 18.19 5.14 2.34
CA ILE A 64 18.90 3.89 2.55
C ILE A 64 18.60 2.97 1.38
N GLN A 65 19.63 2.38 0.77
CA GLN A 65 19.46 1.42 -0.30
C GLN A 65 18.83 0.14 0.25
N ALA A 66 17.81 -0.36 -0.46
CA ALA A 66 17.13 -1.59 -0.14
C ALA A 66 17.50 -2.71 -1.11
N SER A 67 17.47 -3.95 -0.61
CA SER A 67 17.56 -5.17 -1.41
C SER A 67 16.18 -5.80 -1.54
N ILE A 68 15.89 -6.38 -2.70
CA ILE A 68 14.72 -7.23 -2.89
C ILE A 68 15.00 -8.57 -2.21
N ILE A 69 14.10 -9.01 -1.34
CA ILE A 69 14.17 -10.31 -0.68
C ILE A 69 13.31 -11.32 -1.44
N GLU A 70 12.06 -10.93 -1.74
CA GLU A 70 11.12 -11.80 -2.43
C GLU A 70 10.04 -10.98 -3.14
N VAL A 71 9.49 -11.51 -4.23
CA VAL A 71 8.40 -10.90 -4.99
C VAL A 71 7.34 -11.92 -5.38
N ASN A 72 6.10 -11.46 -5.44
CA ASN A 72 5.00 -12.19 -6.06
C ASN A 72 4.29 -11.25 -7.04
N GLU A 73 4.55 -11.45 -8.32
CA GLU A 73 3.99 -10.61 -9.39
C GLU A 73 2.48 -10.74 -9.51
N ASN A 74 1.94 -11.96 -9.30
CA ASN A 74 0.50 -12.21 -9.41
C ASN A 74 -0.29 -11.52 -8.29
N LEU A 75 0.27 -11.48 -7.09
CA LEU A 75 -0.31 -10.79 -5.93
C LEU A 75 0.08 -9.31 -5.87
N ASP A 76 0.97 -8.86 -6.75
CA ASP A 76 1.53 -7.51 -6.77
C ASP A 76 2.19 -7.10 -5.44
N ILE A 77 2.93 -8.00 -4.80
CA ILE A 77 3.61 -7.76 -3.51
C ILE A 77 5.12 -7.96 -3.65
N ALA A 78 5.88 -7.14 -2.95
CA ALA A 78 7.32 -7.27 -2.83
C ALA A 78 7.77 -7.08 -1.37
N VAL A 79 8.73 -7.91 -0.95
CA VAL A 79 9.45 -7.78 0.32
C VAL A 79 10.81 -7.18 0.04
N LEU A 80 11.08 -6.06 0.68
CA LEU A 80 12.36 -5.39 0.66
C LEU A 80 13.06 -5.51 2.02
N ARG A 81 14.37 -5.28 2.04
CA ARG A 81 15.13 -5.18 3.28
C ARG A 81 16.16 -4.07 3.20
N VAL A 82 16.25 -3.27 4.26
CA VAL A 82 17.34 -2.33 4.50
C VAL A 82 18.25 -2.84 5.62
N ASN A 83 19.52 -2.48 5.58
CA ASN A 83 20.46 -2.79 6.66
C ASN A 83 20.36 -1.75 7.79
N LYS A 84 19.17 -1.70 8.41
CA LYS A 84 18.85 -0.79 9.53
C LYS A 84 17.87 -1.50 10.44
N LYS A 85 18.08 -1.44 11.75
CA LYS A 85 17.05 -1.80 12.73
C LYS A 85 16.05 -0.65 12.89
N THR A 86 14.78 -0.99 13.03
CA THR A 86 13.73 -0.02 13.35
C THR A 86 13.05 -0.39 14.67
N SER A 87 12.71 0.62 15.47
CA SER A 87 11.95 0.41 16.71
C SER A 87 10.44 0.41 16.51
N THR A 88 9.99 0.88 15.33
CA THR A 88 8.58 1.01 14.99
C THR A 88 8.31 0.29 13.68
N TYR A 89 7.32 -0.59 13.69
CA TYR A 89 6.90 -1.38 12.54
C TYR A 89 5.41 -1.71 12.62
N ALA A 90 4.84 -2.07 11.50
CA ALA A 90 3.42 -2.39 11.36
C ALA A 90 3.07 -3.71 12.06
N ILE A 91 1.96 -3.71 12.76
CA ILE A 91 1.31 -4.91 13.29
C ILE A 91 0.12 -5.19 12.35
N PHE A 92 -0.06 -6.44 11.95
CA PHE A 92 -1.19 -6.84 11.13
C PHE A 92 -2.42 -7.11 11.97
N GLY A 93 -3.60 -6.85 11.40
CA GLY A 93 -4.89 -7.10 12.03
C GLY A 93 -5.92 -7.64 11.06
N GLN A 94 -7.15 -7.75 11.55
CA GLN A 94 -8.30 -8.16 10.77
C GLN A 94 -9.26 -6.99 10.54
N VAL A 95 -10.13 -7.13 9.54
CA VAL A 95 -11.16 -6.16 9.23
C VAL A 95 -12.40 -6.87 8.68
N ARG A 96 -13.57 -6.27 8.92
CA ARG A 96 -14.86 -6.71 8.39
C ARG A 96 -15.40 -5.69 7.39
N ALA A 97 -16.27 -6.13 6.51
CA ALA A 97 -17.00 -5.20 5.65
C ALA A 97 -17.83 -4.22 6.50
N GLY A 98 -17.80 -2.94 6.11
CA GLY A 98 -18.45 -1.85 6.82
C GLY A 98 -17.57 -1.16 7.88
N GLU A 99 -16.42 -1.70 8.25
CA GLU A 99 -15.51 -1.06 9.20
C GLU A 99 -14.72 0.07 8.55
N ASP A 100 -14.42 1.08 9.36
CA ASP A 100 -13.61 2.23 8.97
C ASP A 100 -12.17 1.82 8.69
N VAL A 101 -11.58 2.44 7.67
CA VAL A 101 -10.18 2.26 7.32
C VAL A 101 -9.51 3.58 6.95
N ILE A 102 -8.20 3.64 7.18
CA ILE A 102 -7.33 4.76 6.83
C ILE A 102 -6.25 4.26 5.87
N ALA A 103 -6.18 4.85 4.68
CA ALA A 103 -5.11 4.61 3.73
C ALA A 103 -4.01 5.65 3.91
N LEU A 104 -2.75 5.23 4.06
CA LEU A 104 -1.59 6.11 4.12
C LEU A 104 -0.70 5.93 2.90
N GLY A 105 0.03 7.01 2.56
CA GLY A 105 1.03 6.96 1.51
C GLY A 105 1.61 8.32 1.14
N PHE A 106 2.39 8.34 0.07
CA PHE A 106 3.05 9.53 -0.49
C PHE A 106 2.52 9.82 -1.90
N PRO A 107 1.23 10.22 -2.03
CA PRO A 107 0.63 10.47 -3.33
C PRO A 107 1.20 11.73 -3.97
N LEU A 108 1.42 11.68 -5.29
CA LEU A 108 1.74 12.85 -6.13
C LEU A 108 2.87 13.71 -5.55
N GLY A 109 3.97 13.10 -5.09
CA GLY A 109 5.07 13.79 -4.39
C GLY A 109 5.56 15.08 -5.06
N GLU A 110 5.65 15.10 -6.40
CA GLU A 110 6.04 16.31 -7.16
C GLU A 110 5.03 17.47 -7.04
N MET A 111 3.74 17.16 -6.85
CA MET A 111 2.69 18.17 -6.77
C MET A 111 2.32 18.55 -5.35
N LEU A 112 2.30 17.56 -4.43
CA LEU A 112 1.80 17.74 -3.07
C LEU A 112 2.91 17.73 -2.01
N GLY A 113 4.18 17.64 -2.43
CA GLY A 113 5.34 17.54 -1.55
C GLY A 113 5.52 16.14 -0.96
N ASP A 114 6.72 15.90 -0.46
CA ASP A 114 7.18 14.60 0.07
C ASP A 114 6.68 14.32 1.49
N VAL A 115 5.45 14.72 1.80
CA VAL A 115 4.81 14.51 3.11
C VAL A 115 3.77 13.40 2.98
N ILE A 116 3.76 12.48 3.96
CA ILE A 116 2.76 11.43 4.03
C ILE A 116 1.34 12.02 4.08
N LYS A 117 0.44 11.43 3.33
CA LYS A 117 -0.98 11.78 3.31
C LYS A 117 -1.81 10.61 3.82
N ASN A 118 -2.97 10.93 4.35
CA ASN A 118 -3.95 9.94 4.75
C ASN A 118 -5.33 10.27 4.18
N THR A 119 -6.12 9.23 3.94
CA THR A 119 -7.53 9.33 3.57
C THR A 119 -8.33 8.30 4.35
N LYS A 120 -9.56 8.66 4.72
CA LYS A 120 -10.46 7.77 5.47
C LYS A 120 -11.61 7.29 4.60
N GLY A 121 -12.05 6.07 4.81
CA GLY A 121 -13.19 5.44 4.17
C GLY A 121 -13.61 4.19 4.92
N VAL A 122 -14.35 3.30 4.24
CA VAL A 122 -14.84 2.04 4.80
C VAL A 122 -14.50 0.88 3.89
N VAL A 123 -14.41 -0.32 4.45
CA VAL A 123 -14.32 -1.55 3.66
C VAL A 123 -15.68 -1.84 3.01
N SER A 124 -15.74 -1.79 1.70
CA SER A 124 -16.97 -2.08 0.93
C SER A 124 -17.21 -3.57 0.75
N ALA A 125 -16.16 -4.36 0.52
CA ALA A 125 -16.23 -5.80 0.34
C ALA A 125 -14.91 -6.48 0.70
N LEU A 126 -15.01 -7.74 1.15
CA LEU A 126 -13.84 -8.59 1.43
C LEU A 126 -13.44 -9.44 0.20
N VAL A 127 -13.71 -8.92 -0.98
CA VAL A 127 -13.28 -9.48 -2.27
C VAL A 127 -12.92 -8.32 -3.19
N GLY A 128 -11.95 -8.55 -4.08
CA GLY A 128 -11.53 -7.61 -5.09
C GLY A 128 -12.34 -7.67 -6.37
N TYR A 129 -11.76 -7.13 -7.44
CA TYR A 129 -12.34 -7.15 -8.77
C TYR A 129 -12.65 -8.59 -9.22
N GLN A 130 -13.80 -8.80 -9.85
CA GLN A 130 -14.29 -10.13 -10.30
C GLN A 130 -14.30 -11.21 -9.19
N GLY A 131 -14.41 -10.82 -7.92
CA GLY A 131 -14.48 -11.74 -6.79
C GLY A 131 -13.14 -12.30 -6.34
N ASP A 132 -12.02 -11.65 -6.71
CA ASP A 132 -10.68 -12.04 -6.27
C ASP A 132 -10.59 -12.04 -4.73
N LYS A 133 -10.26 -13.20 -4.17
CA LYS A 133 -10.24 -13.42 -2.73
C LYS A 133 -8.99 -12.88 -2.02
N ASP A 134 -7.96 -12.53 -2.77
CA ASP A 134 -6.72 -11.98 -2.22
C ASP A 134 -6.78 -10.47 -2.00
N TYR A 135 -7.84 -9.81 -2.50
CA TYR A 135 -8.06 -8.38 -2.38
C TYR A 135 -9.30 -8.05 -1.55
N LEU A 136 -9.35 -6.85 -1.04
CA LEU A 136 -10.55 -6.20 -0.49
C LEU A 136 -10.82 -4.90 -1.24
N GLN A 137 -12.09 -4.48 -1.23
CA GLN A 137 -12.53 -3.20 -1.79
C GLN A 137 -12.83 -2.21 -0.66
N PHE A 138 -12.43 -0.95 -0.86
CA PHE A 138 -12.67 0.12 0.12
C PHE A 138 -12.93 1.48 -0.55
N THR A 139 -13.43 2.46 0.22
CA THR A 139 -13.86 3.76 -0.31
C THR A 139 -12.85 4.91 -0.04
N ALA A 140 -11.87 4.73 0.85
CA ALA A 140 -10.87 5.77 1.10
C ALA A 140 -10.15 6.13 -0.22
N PRO A 141 -10.17 7.40 -0.67
CA PRO A 141 -9.57 7.77 -1.94
C PRO A 141 -8.06 7.51 -1.95
N ILE A 142 -7.55 6.86 -2.99
CA ILE A 142 -6.11 6.70 -3.22
C ILE A 142 -5.71 7.29 -4.57
N GLN A 143 -4.44 7.65 -4.70
CA GLN A 143 -3.84 8.26 -5.88
C GLN A 143 -2.51 7.58 -6.21
N PRO A 144 -1.95 7.74 -7.41
CA PRO A 144 -0.60 7.28 -7.73
C PRO A 144 0.40 7.76 -6.68
N GLY A 145 1.20 6.83 -6.14
CA GLY A 145 2.09 7.02 -5.02
C GLY A 145 1.60 6.43 -3.70
N ASN A 146 0.29 6.18 -3.52
CA ASN A 146 -0.23 5.42 -2.38
C ASN A 146 0.03 3.92 -2.49
N SER A 147 0.33 3.42 -3.70
CA SER A 147 0.65 2.01 -3.96
C SER A 147 1.76 1.52 -3.05
N GLY A 148 1.55 0.38 -2.41
CA GLY A 148 2.45 -0.24 -1.44
C GLY A 148 2.29 0.27 -0.01
N GLY A 149 1.48 1.30 0.21
CA GLY A 149 1.21 1.86 1.54
C GLY A 149 0.23 1.01 2.35
N PRO A 150 0.23 1.17 3.69
CA PRO A 150 -0.67 0.43 4.56
C PRO A 150 -2.11 0.95 4.49
N LEU A 151 -3.07 0.02 4.52
CA LEU A 151 -4.46 0.26 4.84
C LEU A 151 -4.68 -0.19 6.29
N LEU A 152 -5.12 0.73 7.15
CA LEU A 152 -5.20 0.53 8.59
C LEU A 152 -6.65 0.45 9.05
N ASN A 153 -6.95 -0.38 10.05
CA ASN A 153 -8.23 -0.40 10.74
C ASN A 153 -8.27 0.65 11.87
N GLU A 154 -9.39 0.70 12.60
CA GLU A 154 -9.61 1.64 13.73
C GLU A 154 -8.67 1.43 14.92
N GLY A 155 -7.94 0.33 14.99
CA GLY A 155 -6.90 0.08 16.00
C GLY A 155 -5.49 0.41 15.52
N GLY A 156 -5.33 0.93 14.29
CA GLY A 156 -4.02 1.24 13.71
C GLY A 156 -3.26 0.02 13.17
N PHE A 157 -3.93 -1.12 12.98
CA PHE A 157 -3.31 -2.34 12.44
C PHE A 157 -3.50 -2.44 10.93
N VAL A 158 -2.48 -2.98 10.26
CA VAL A 158 -2.50 -3.18 8.81
C VAL A 158 -3.46 -4.31 8.45
N VAL A 159 -4.49 -3.98 7.69
CA VAL A 159 -5.49 -4.92 7.16
C VAL A 159 -5.36 -5.13 5.66
N GLY A 160 -4.57 -4.28 4.99
CA GLY A 160 -4.29 -4.40 3.56
C GLY A 160 -3.12 -3.55 3.11
N ILE A 161 -2.72 -3.76 1.84
CA ILE A 161 -1.69 -2.99 1.14
C ILE A 161 -2.39 -2.28 -0.02
N ASN A 162 -2.40 -0.95 -0.01
CA ASN A 162 -3.01 -0.15 -1.08
C ASN A 162 -2.38 -0.50 -2.43
N THR A 163 -3.17 -0.76 -3.48
CA THR A 163 -2.61 -1.13 -4.77
C THR A 163 -3.24 -0.43 -5.96
N ALA A 164 -4.54 -0.51 -6.17
CA ALA A 164 -5.19 -0.02 -7.37
C ALA A 164 -6.52 0.66 -7.07
N ASN A 165 -6.99 1.47 -8.03
CA ASN A 165 -8.34 1.99 -8.08
C ASN A 165 -8.95 1.75 -9.46
N LEU A 166 -10.26 1.64 -9.52
CA LEU A 166 -11.00 1.72 -10.79
C LEU A 166 -11.31 3.18 -11.09
N VAL A 167 -10.96 3.62 -12.30
CA VAL A 167 -11.23 4.97 -12.78
C VAL A 167 -12.17 4.91 -13.98
N GLY A 168 -13.21 5.69 -13.95
CA GLY A 168 -14.16 5.85 -15.05
C GLY A 168 -15.10 7.02 -14.76
N GLU A 169 -15.78 7.55 -15.76
CA GLU A 169 -16.65 8.73 -15.58
C GLU A 169 -17.76 8.49 -14.53
N GLU A 170 -18.19 7.22 -14.36
CA GLU A 170 -19.23 6.82 -13.41
C GLU A 170 -18.70 6.00 -12.22
N LEU A 171 -17.37 5.74 -12.16
CA LEU A 171 -16.74 4.93 -11.13
C LEU A 171 -16.01 5.83 -10.14
N GLN A 172 -16.58 6.00 -8.94
CA GLN A 172 -15.97 6.80 -7.89
C GLN A 172 -15.75 5.96 -6.63
N ASN A 173 -14.60 6.20 -5.98
CA ASN A 173 -14.29 5.58 -4.68
C ASN A 173 -14.29 4.04 -4.69
N ILE A 174 -13.92 3.43 -5.81
CA ILE A 174 -13.70 1.98 -5.91
C ILE A 174 -12.19 1.73 -5.89
N ASN A 175 -11.68 1.43 -4.72
CA ASN A 175 -10.26 1.19 -4.49
C ASN A 175 -10.04 -0.21 -3.97
N PHE A 176 -8.87 -0.78 -4.25
CA PHE A 176 -8.50 -2.13 -3.85
C PHE A 176 -7.20 -2.11 -3.04
N ALA A 177 -7.15 -3.04 -2.09
CA ALA A 177 -5.94 -3.37 -1.35
C ALA A 177 -5.73 -4.88 -1.36
N ILE A 178 -4.48 -5.32 -1.42
CA ILE A 178 -4.12 -6.70 -1.13
C ILE A 178 -4.45 -6.94 0.33
N LYS A 179 -5.19 -8.00 0.66
CA LYS A 179 -5.54 -8.32 2.05
C LYS A 179 -4.29 -8.55 2.91
N GLY A 180 -4.32 -8.06 4.13
CA GLY A 180 -3.30 -8.38 5.12
C GLY A 180 -3.10 -9.89 5.29
N THR A 181 -4.18 -10.67 5.31
CA THR A 181 -4.11 -12.14 5.40
C THR A 181 -3.41 -12.81 4.22
N SER A 182 -3.53 -12.24 3.02
CA SER A 182 -2.82 -12.73 1.82
C SER A 182 -1.33 -12.37 1.88
N ALA A 183 -1.01 -11.16 2.37
CA ALA A 183 0.36 -10.76 2.65
C ALA A 183 1.02 -11.66 3.72
N LEU A 184 0.33 -11.93 4.83
CA LEU A 184 0.83 -12.81 5.90
C LEU A 184 1.08 -14.23 5.41
N ARG A 185 0.17 -14.76 4.57
CA ARG A 185 0.37 -16.08 3.94
C ARG A 185 1.63 -16.09 3.08
N PHE A 186 1.88 -15.02 2.30
CA PHE A 186 3.08 -14.88 1.50
C PHE A 186 4.34 -14.81 2.37
N LEU A 187 4.38 -13.95 3.38
CA LEU A 187 5.51 -13.83 4.31
C LEU A 187 5.84 -15.15 5.01
N GLY A 188 4.80 -15.88 5.46
CA GLY A 188 4.95 -17.17 6.13
C GLY A 188 5.60 -18.26 5.27
N GLN A 189 5.41 -18.23 3.93
CA GLN A 189 6.05 -19.15 3.00
C GLN A 189 7.59 -19.02 2.99
N TYR A 190 8.09 -17.84 3.30
CA TYR A 190 9.52 -17.52 3.29
C TYR A 190 10.11 -17.36 4.70
N GLY A 191 9.33 -17.66 5.73
CA GLY A 191 9.79 -17.57 7.12
C GLY A 191 10.12 -16.16 7.58
N ILE A 192 9.50 -15.15 6.97
CA ILE A 192 9.69 -13.75 7.33
C ILE A 192 8.80 -13.43 8.52
N GLU A 193 9.40 -12.96 9.62
CA GLU A 193 8.72 -12.65 10.87
C GLU A 193 7.84 -11.40 10.72
N PHE A 194 6.68 -11.43 11.37
CA PHE A 194 5.71 -10.34 11.46
C PHE A 194 4.90 -10.45 12.75
N ASP A 195 4.38 -9.33 13.23
CA ASP A 195 3.45 -9.31 14.35
C ASP A 195 1.99 -9.22 13.83
N HIS A 196 1.10 -9.92 14.53
CA HIS A 196 -0.33 -9.97 14.23
C HIS A 196 -1.17 -9.96 15.51
N LYS A 197 -2.31 -9.23 15.47
CA LYS A 197 -3.31 -9.19 16.55
C LYS A 197 -4.71 -9.34 15.98
N ASP A 198 -5.53 -10.21 16.61
CA ASP A 198 -6.89 -10.48 16.15
C ASP A 198 -7.89 -9.40 16.56
N TYR A 199 -7.71 -8.82 17.75
CA TYR A 199 -8.62 -7.83 18.31
C TYR A 199 -7.87 -6.62 18.84
N VAL A 200 -8.50 -5.45 18.67
CA VAL A 200 -7.96 -4.18 19.13
C VAL A 200 -9.07 -3.23 19.48
N ASP A 201 -8.87 -2.47 20.54
CA ASP A 201 -9.70 -1.32 20.85
C ASP A 201 -9.47 -0.21 19.80
N ALA A 202 -10.55 0.43 19.37
CA ALA A 202 -10.47 1.59 18.49
C ALA A 202 -9.78 2.75 19.21
N ILE A 203 -8.90 3.43 18.50
CA ILE A 203 -8.23 4.65 18.96
C ILE A 203 -8.54 5.82 18.04
N ASP A 204 -8.21 7.04 18.45
CA ASP A 204 -8.45 8.23 17.62
C ASP A 204 -7.72 8.16 16.28
N SER A 205 -8.38 8.57 15.20
CA SER A 205 -7.81 8.53 13.85
C SER A 205 -6.53 9.37 13.72
N ALA A 206 -6.39 10.46 14.47
CA ALA A 206 -5.18 11.27 14.47
C ALA A 206 -4.01 10.52 15.13
N ASP A 207 -4.28 9.77 16.20
CA ASP A 207 -3.28 8.95 16.87
C ASP A 207 -2.83 7.79 15.97
N ILE A 208 -3.77 7.16 15.23
CA ILE A 208 -3.44 6.13 14.23
C ILE A 208 -2.46 6.70 13.20
N VAL A 209 -2.78 7.85 12.63
CA VAL A 209 -1.94 8.49 11.60
C VAL A 209 -0.57 8.85 12.18
N GLU A 210 -0.50 9.41 13.39
CA GLU A 210 0.76 9.81 14.01
C GLU A 210 1.68 8.61 14.26
N GLN A 211 1.15 7.53 14.85
CA GLN A 211 1.90 6.29 15.09
C GLN A 211 2.35 5.64 13.78
N SER A 212 1.47 5.64 12.77
CA SER A 212 1.74 4.94 11.51
C SER A 212 2.73 5.65 10.60
N LYS A 213 2.95 6.96 10.77
CA LYS A 213 4.02 7.69 10.08
C LYS A 213 5.41 7.13 10.38
N GLU A 214 5.62 6.62 11.60
CA GLU A 214 6.92 6.14 12.06
C GLU A 214 7.40 4.89 11.31
N PHE A 215 6.49 4.10 10.76
CA PHE A 215 6.83 2.90 10.00
C PHE A 215 6.48 2.98 8.52
N THR A 216 5.78 4.03 8.07
CA THR A 216 5.42 4.22 6.66
C THR A 216 6.47 5.08 5.96
N VAL A 217 7.01 4.59 4.86
CA VAL A 217 8.16 5.18 4.16
C VAL A 217 7.89 5.34 2.68
N ARG A 218 8.64 6.24 2.05
CA ARG A 218 8.63 6.38 0.60
C ARG A 218 9.61 5.40 -0.04
N VAL A 219 9.15 4.68 -1.05
CA VAL A 219 9.97 3.79 -1.89
C VAL A 219 10.33 4.53 -3.15
N LEU A 220 11.63 4.65 -3.42
CA LEU A 220 12.20 5.32 -4.59
C LEU A 220 12.82 4.29 -5.51
N CYS A 221 12.42 4.29 -6.76
CA CYS A 221 12.88 3.40 -7.81
C CYS A 221 13.69 4.21 -8.83
N TYR A 222 14.95 3.91 -9.01
CA TYR A 222 15.82 4.54 -10.00
C TYR A 222 16.14 3.55 -11.12
N ASN A 223 16.13 4.04 -12.37
CA ASN A 223 16.48 3.30 -13.60
C ASN A 223 17.90 3.59 -14.01
#